data_eae75e3b53d70bc6bdeff293f42867b6
#
_entry.id   eae75e3b53d70bc6bdeff293f42867b6
#
_cell.length_a   1.000
_cell.length_b   1.000
_cell.length_c   1.000
_cell.angle_alpha   90.00
_cell.angle_beta   90.00
_cell.angle_gamma   90.00
#
_symmetry.space_group_name_H-M   'P 1'
#
loop_
_entity.id
_entity.type
_entity.pdbx_description
1 polymer ?
#
loop_
_entity_poly.entity_id
_entity_poly.type
_entity_poly.pdbx_seq_one_letter_code
_entity_poly.pdbx_strand_id
1 'polypeptide(L)'
;MKALLGVLSIPLLAISLSSGVSRGESKQAAEEPFTVHPIGHVQKTDGRTLIVLDKKYQPGLLGLDGFSHIQVIWWFDKNDTPQKRSILQVHPRGDQKNPLTGVFATRSPFRPNLIALSLCKIVSVKDNVVEVEKIDAFEGTPILDIKPYAPSQDSATGVKVPDWAKPK
;
A
#
# COMPACT_ATOMS: atom_id res chain seq x y z
N MET A 1 -44.65 -75.61 45.41
CA MET A 1 -45.19 -74.83 44.32
C MET A 1 -44.83 -73.33 44.56
N LYS A 2 -43.76 -72.86 43.97
CA LYS A 2 -43.35 -71.44 44.01
C LYS A 2 -43.03 -71.05 42.58
N ALA A 3 -43.80 -70.13 42.02
CA ALA A 3 -43.60 -69.56 40.71
C ALA A 3 -42.50 -68.49 40.75
N LEU A 4 -41.54 -68.62 39.86
CA LEU A 4 -40.44 -67.69 39.70
C LEU A 4 -40.87 -66.69 38.59
N LEU A 5 -41.10 -65.43 38.92
CA LEU A 5 -41.25 -64.36 37.94
C LEU A 5 -39.89 -63.88 37.44
N GLY A 6 -39.60 -64.16 36.18
CA GLY A 6 -38.46 -63.57 35.51
C GLY A 6 -38.71 -62.14 35.08
N VAL A 7 -37.86 -61.24 35.58
CA VAL A 7 -37.86 -59.80 35.14
C VAL A 7 -36.95 -59.66 33.92
N LEU A 8 -37.56 -59.34 32.78
CA LEU A 8 -36.85 -59.06 31.54
C LEU A 8 -36.32 -57.63 31.59
N SER A 9 -35.02 -57.47 31.66
CA SER A 9 -34.31 -56.19 31.63
C SER A 9 -34.04 -55.78 30.16
N ILE A 10 -34.65 -54.72 29.67
CA ILE A 10 -34.41 -54.19 28.33
C ILE A 10 -33.30 -53.12 28.44
N PRO A 11 -32.18 -53.23 27.72
CA PRO A 11 -31.19 -52.15 27.71
C PRO A 11 -31.66 -50.94 26.89
N LEU A 12 -31.69 -49.78 27.51
CA LEU A 12 -31.97 -48.50 26.89
C LEU A 12 -30.77 -48.09 26.02
N LEU A 13 -30.93 -48.16 24.71
CA LEU A 13 -29.89 -47.73 23.75
C LEU A 13 -29.88 -46.21 23.69
N ALA A 14 -28.91 -45.55 24.30
CA ALA A 14 -28.70 -44.11 24.21
C ALA A 14 -28.11 -43.76 22.83
N ILE A 15 -28.93 -43.21 21.96
CA ILE A 15 -28.48 -42.61 20.67
C ILE A 15 -27.93 -41.25 20.98
N SER A 16 -26.60 -41.10 20.99
CA SER A 16 -25.93 -39.80 21.03
C SER A 16 -25.98 -39.19 19.64
N LEU A 17 -26.84 -38.20 19.44
CA LEU A 17 -26.77 -37.32 18.28
C LEU A 17 -25.56 -36.37 18.46
N SER A 18 -24.44 -36.71 17.85
CA SER A 18 -23.35 -35.77 17.65
C SER A 18 -23.74 -34.82 16.49
N SER A 19 -24.24 -33.66 16.80
CA SER A 19 -24.39 -32.58 15.84
C SER A 19 -22.98 -32.08 15.47
N GLY A 20 -22.39 -32.68 14.44
CA GLY A 20 -21.19 -32.18 13.77
C GLY A 20 -21.53 -30.85 13.12
N VAL A 21 -21.22 -29.72 13.79
CA VAL A 21 -21.14 -28.41 13.15
C VAL A 21 -19.91 -28.47 12.24
N SER A 22 -20.14 -28.77 10.98
CA SER A 22 -19.11 -28.60 9.95
C SER A 22 -18.90 -27.08 9.81
N ARG A 23 -17.82 -26.62 10.44
CA ARG A 23 -17.29 -25.28 10.22
C ARG A 23 -16.79 -25.28 8.78
N GLY A 24 -17.63 -24.76 7.87
CA GLY A 24 -17.22 -24.55 6.49
C GLY A 24 -16.00 -23.64 6.49
N GLU A 25 -14.83 -24.21 6.23
CA GLU A 25 -13.68 -23.41 5.82
C GLU A 25 -14.10 -22.71 4.54
N SER A 26 -14.41 -21.42 4.64
CA SER A 26 -14.53 -20.55 3.48
C SER A 26 -13.16 -20.56 2.81
N LYS A 27 -13.02 -21.35 1.74
CA LYS A 27 -11.89 -21.30 0.83
C LYS A 27 -11.85 -19.86 0.32
N GLN A 28 -11.00 -19.04 0.97
CA GLN A 28 -10.77 -17.66 0.53
C GLN A 28 -10.24 -17.79 -0.90
N ALA A 29 -11.06 -17.46 -1.88
CA ALA A 29 -10.65 -17.41 -3.27
C ALA A 29 -9.41 -16.51 -3.30
N ALA A 30 -8.30 -17.03 -3.78
CA ALA A 30 -7.10 -16.23 -3.98
C ALA A 30 -7.51 -15.07 -4.89
N GLU A 31 -7.50 -13.85 -4.36
CA GLU A 31 -7.80 -12.66 -5.16
C GLU A 31 -6.80 -12.61 -6.30
N GLU A 32 -7.29 -12.60 -7.52
CA GLU A 32 -6.46 -12.44 -8.70
C GLU A 32 -5.69 -11.11 -8.57
N PRO A 33 -4.35 -11.13 -8.69
CA PRO A 33 -3.58 -9.90 -8.56
C PRO A 33 -3.92 -8.96 -9.72
N PHE A 34 -4.27 -7.71 -9.40
CA PHE A 34 -4.38 -6.68 -10.44
C PHE A 34 -3.00 -6.14 -10.80
N THR A 35 -2.81 -5.75 -12.07
CA THR A 35 -1.54 -5.27 -12.58
C THR A 35 -1.54 -3.75 -12.70
N VAL A 36 -0.49 -3.11 -12.20
CA VAL A 36 -0.22 -1.68 -12.38
C VAL A 36 1.01 -1.54 -13.28
N HIS A 37 0.90 -0.71 -14.32
CA HIS A 37 1.99 -0.46 -15.24
C HIS A 37 2.58 0.94 -15.03
N PRO A 38 3.90 1.12 -15.17
CA PRO A 38 4.50 2.45 -15.20
C PRO A 38 3.94 3.27 -16.37
N ILE A 39 3.70 4.55 -16.10
CA ILE A 39 3.29 5.53 -17.12
C ILE A 39 4.45 6.37 -17.62
N GLY A 40 5.62 6.27 -17.00
CA GLY A 40 6.84 7.01 -17.29
C GLY A 40 7.90 6.77 -16.24
N HIS A 41 8.88 7.65 -16.18
CA HIS A 41 10.02 7.54 -15.26
C HIS A 41 10.53 8.92 -14.83
N VAL A 42 11.31 8.94 -13.75
CA VAL A 42 12.05 10.12 -13.30
C VAL A 42 13.32 10.27 -14.13
N GLN A 43 13.58 11.48 -14.62
CA GLN A 43 14.83 11.86 -15.25
C GLN A 43 15.45 13.04 -14.51
N LYS A 44 16.75 12.95 -14.18
CA LYS A 44 17.51 14.01 -13.52
C LYS A 44 18.66 14.44 -14.45
N THR A 45 18.61 15.69 -14.91
CA THR A 45 19.60 16.21 -15.84
C THR A 45 19.83 17.71 -15.57
N ASP A 46 21.05 18.15 -15.61
CA ASP A 46 21.46 19.56 -15.46
C ASP A 46 20.82 20.26 -14.25
N GLY A 47 20.73 19.54 -13.12
CA GLY A 47 20.11 20.04 -11.90
C GLY A 47 18.58 20.10 -11.93
N ARG A 48 17.94 19.71 -13.02
CA ARG A 48 16.48 19.64 -13.20
C ARG A 48 15.96 18.26 -12.84
N THR A 49 14.73 18.22 -12.36
CA THR A 49 14.00 16.98 -12.08
C THR A 49 12.77 16.91 -12.99
N LEU A 50 12.77 15.92 -13.87
CA LEU A 50 11.74 15.73 -14.88
C LEU A 50 10.98 14.42 -14.60
N ILE A 51 9.69 14.45 -14.78
CA ILE A 51 8.83 13.27 -14.88
C ILE A 51 8.51 13.11 -16.37
N VAL A 52 9.10 12.13 -17.00
CA VAL A 52 8.97 11.87 -18.44
C VAL A 52 7.94 10.75 -18.62
N LEU A 53 6.77 11.07 -19.15
CA LEU A 53 5.74 10.08 -19.44
C LEU A 53 5.97 9.44 -20.81
N ASP A 54 5.48 8.22 -21.00
CA ASP A 54 5.37 7.65 -22.33
C ASP A 54 4.44 8.53 -23.18
N LYS A 55 4.80 8.76 -24.44
CA LYS A 55 4.06 9.67 -25.33
C LYS A 55 2.57 9.38 -25.44
N LYS A 56 2.19 8.11 -25.34
CA LYS A 56 0.78 7.68 -25.38
C LYS A 56 -0.06 8.28 -24.24
N TYR A 57 0.58 8.70 -23.13
CA TYR A 57 -0.08 9.31 -21.97
C TYR A 57 -0.05 10.83 -21.97
N GLN A 58 0.62 11.47 -22.95
CA GLN A 58 0.66 12.93 -23.07
C GLN A 58 -0.71 13.61 -23.04
N PRO A 59 -1.77 13.09 -23.67
CA PRO A 59 -3.11 13.69 -23.59
C PRO A 59 -3.65 13.79 -22.16
N GLY A 60 -3.21 12.93 -21.26
CA GLY A 60 -3.59 12.96 -19.84
C GLY A 60 -3.03 14.13 -19.05
N LEU A 61 -2.08 14.90 -19.61
CA LEU A 61 -1.51 16.11 -19.00
C LEU A 61 -2.32 17.39 -19.28
N LEU A 62 -3.38 17.30 -20.10
CA LEU A 62 -4.20 18.45 -20.45
C LEU A 62 -4.77 19.12 -19.19
N GLY A 63 -4.46 20.40 -18.99
CA GLY A 63 -4.92 21.20 -17.85
C GLY A 63 -4.10 21.03 -16.57
N LEU A 64 -3.06 20.18 -16.55
CA LEU A 64 -2.21 20.00 -15.37
C LEU A 64 -1.37 21.26 -15.06
N ASP A 65 -1.07 22.06 -16.05
CA ASP A 65 -0.38 23.36 -15.94
C ASP A 65 -1.18 24.42 -15.17
N GLY A 66 -2.49 24.20 -14.98
CA GLY A 66 -3.33 25.02 -14.10
C GLY A 66 -3.11 24.77 -12.61
N PHE A 67 -2.36 23.73 -12.24
CA PHE A 67 -2.06 23.39 -10.85
C PHE A 67 -0.62 23.75 -10.48
N SER A 68 -0.41 24.21 -9.25
CA SER A 68 0.93 24.51 -8.73
C SER A 68 1.65 23.28 -8.20
N HIS A 69 0.90 22.27 -7.75
CA HIS A 69 1.44 21.05 -7.11
C HIS A 69 0.73 19.80 -7.60
N ILE A 70 1.47 18.70 -7.57
CA ILE A 70 0.97 17.37 -7.89
C ILE A 70 1.41 16.35 -6.82
N GLN A 71 0.60 15.33 -6.63
CA GLN A 71 0.98 14.11 -5.97
C GLN A 71 1.50 13.13 -7.02
N VAL A 72 2.72 12.69 -6.86
CA VAL A 72 3.36 11.71 -7.73
C VAL A 72 3.40 10.36 -7.03
N ILE A 73 2.80 9.35 -7.63
CA ILE A 73 2.81 7.97 -7.18
C ILE A 73 3.88 7.24 -7.98
N TRP A 74 4.84 6.62 -7.30
CA TRP A 74 6.00 6.01 -7.92
C TRP A 74 6.42 4.73 -7.19
N TRP A 75 7.34 3.97 -7.77
CA TRP A 75 7.72 2.64 -7.33
C TRP A 75 9.10 2.64 -6.66
N PHE A 76 9.23 2.02 -5.49
CA PHE A 76 10.52 1.81 -4.83
C PHE A 76 11.30 0.66 -5.50
N ASP A 77 11.65 0.81 -6.78
CA ASP A 77 12.27 -0.21 -7.63
C ASP A 77 13.56 -0.80 -7.04
N LYS A 78 14.37 0.01 -6.34
CA LYS A 78 15.61 -0.45 -5.67
C LYS A 78 15.35 -1.31 -4.43
N ASN A 79 14.09 -1.45 -4.02
CA ASN A 79 13.68 -2.26 -2.88
C ASN A 79 12.83 -3.47 -3.27
N ASP A 80 12.73 -3.77 -4.56
CA ASP A 80 11.90 -4.85 -5.07
C ASP A 80 12.57 -6.22 -4.94
N THR A 81 12.61 -6.73 -3.72
CA THR A 81 13.03 -8.10 -3.40
C THR A 81 12.07 -8.70 -2.36
N PRO A 82 11.85 -10.03 -2.37
CA PRO A 82 11.00 -10.69 -1.38
C PRO A 82 11.39 -10.36 0.07
N GLN A 83 12.70 -10.30 0.36
CA GLN A 83 13.23 -10.01 1.69
C GLN A 83 12.86 -8.59 2.14
N LYS A 84 13.01 -7.59 1.28
CA LYS A 84 12.67 -6.19 1.61
C LYS A 84 11.17 -5.97 1.71
N ARG A 85 10.38 -6.66 0.89
CA ARG A 85 8.90 -6.61 0.94
C ARG A 85 8.33 -7.23 2.22
N SER A 86 9.02 -8.23 2.82
CA SER A 86 8.58 -8.89 4.06
C SER A 86 8.87 -8.09 5.33
N ILE A 87 9.65 -7.00 5.26
CA ILE A 87 9.93 -6.14 6.40
C ILE A 87 8.69 -5.34 6.75
N LEU A 88 8.11 -5.59 7.93
CA LEU A 88 6.88 -4.94 8.39
C LEU A 88 7.12 -3.91 9.50
N GLN A 89 8.32 -3.83 10.05
CA GLN A 89 8.67 -2.88 11.12
C GLN A 89 10.06 -2.29 10.87
N VAL A 90 10.20 -1.01 11.15
CA VAL A 90 11.47 -0.26 10.98
C VAL A 90 11.62 0.79 12.08
N HIS A 91 12.83 1.26 12.31
CA HIS A 91 13.07 2.50 13.03
C HIS A 91 12.91 3.67 12.04
N PRO A 92 11.96 4.61 12.26
CA PRO A 92 11.74 5.73 11.35
C PRO A 92 13.02 6.52 11.05
N ARG A 93 13.23 6.90 9.80
CA ARG A 93 14.44 7.60 9.31
C ARG A 93 15.75 6.80 9.47
N GLY A 94 15.67 5.50 9.74
CA GLY A 94 16.85 4.67 10.04
C GLY A 94 17.52 4.99 11.39
N ASP A 95 16.89 5.81 12.22
CA ASP A 95 17.44 6.24 13.50
C ASP A 95 16.93 5.31 14.62
N GLN A 96 17.85 4.56 15.23
CA GLN A 96 17.58 3.62 16.33
C GLN A 96 17.01 4.30 17.60
N LYS A 97 17.15 5.62 17.73
CA LYS A 97 16.55 6.41 18.81
C LYS A 97 15.04 6.54 18.66
N ASN A 98 14.53 6.42 17.46
CA ASN A 98 13.10 6.39 17.21
C ASN A 98 12.52 5.01 17.58
N PRO A 99 11.29 4.92 18.10
CA PRO A 99 10.69 3.65 18.45
C PRO A 99 10.54 2.73 17.22
N LEU A 100 10.66 1.42 17.42
CA LEU A 100 10.32 0.45 16.38
C LEU A 100 8.85 0.64 15.98
N THR A 101 8.59 0.81 14.70
CA THR A 101 7.30 1.29 14.18
C THR A 101 6.90 0.48 12.95
N GLY A 102 5.62 0.16 12.83
CA GLY A 102 5.08 -0.52 11.65
C GLY A 102 5.26 0.32 10.38
N VAL A 103 5.57 -0.34 9.27
CA VAL A 103 5.87 0.36 8.00
C VAL A 103 4.72 1.21 7.48
N PHE A 104 3.46 0.86 7.82
CA PHE A 104 2.28 1.65 7.42
C PHE A 104 2.12 2.95 8.21
N ALA A 105 2.79 3.07 9.37
CA ALA A 105 2.88 4.32 10.10
C ALA A 105 4.11 5.15 9.69
N THR A 106 4.83 4.77 8.63
CA THR A 106 6.01 5.44 8.10
C THR A 106 5.92 5.63 6.59
N ARG A 107 6.87 6.35 6.01
CA ARG A 107 7.10 6.43 4.56
C ARG A 107 8.31 5.61 4.12
N SER A 108 8.65 4.57 4.90
CA SER A 108 9.76 3.66 4.59
C SER A 108 9.58 3.00 3.22
N PRO A 109 10.67 2.81 2.45
CA PRO A 109 10.65 2.03 1.22
C PRO A 109 10.51 0.52 1.46
N PHE A 110 10.69 0.05 2.70
CA PHE A 110 10.43 -1.34 3.08
C PHE A 110 8.95 -1.51 3.36
N ARG A 111 8.23 -2.15 2.44
CA ARG A 111 6.79 -2.37 2.55
C ARG A 111 6.31 -3.41 1.55
N PRO A 112 5.18 -4.11 1.82
CA PRO A 112 4.67 -5.17 0.93
C PRO A 112 4.43 -4.69 -0.50
N ASN A 113 3.72 -3.57 -0.67
CA ASN A 113 3.56 -2.88 -1.94
C ASN A 113 4.50 -1.68 -1.96
N LEU A 114 5.42 -1.67 -2.89
CA LEU A 114 6.50 -0.68 -3.00
C LEU A 114 6.03 0.67 -3.55
N ILE A 115 4.84 1.10 -3.15
CA ILE A 115 4.21 2.35 -3.61
C ILE A 115 4.72 3.50 -2.77
N ALA A 116 5.26 4.50 -3.43
CA ALA A 116 5.68 5.78 -2.86
C ALA A 116 4.73 6.91 -3.27
N LEU A 117 4.68 7.96 -2.47
CA LEU A 117 3.91 9.17 -2.72
C LEU A 117 4.75 10.39 -2.37
N SER A 118 4.90 11.31 -3.33
CA SER A 118 5.58 12.59 -3.14
C SER A 118 4.69 13.74 -3.56
N LEU A 119 4.62 14.79 -2.73
CA LEU A 119 4.06 16.08 -3.13
C LEU A 119 5.16 16.88 -3.81
N CYS A 120 4.94 17.26 -5.07
CA CYS A 120 5.91 17.97 -5.90
C CYS A 120 5.30 19.28 -6.39
N LYS A 121 6.09 20.37 -6.34
CA LYS A 121 5.73 21.63 -6.98
C LYS A 121 6.08 21.55 -8.46
N ILE A 122 5.13 21.92 -9.32
CA ILE A 122 5.31 21.99 -10.77
C ILE A 122 6.15 23.22 -11.11
N VAL A 123 7.16 23.03 -11.96
CA VAL A 123 7.93 24.09 -12.59
C VAL A 123 7.38 24.37 -13.99
N SER A 124 7.16 23.31 -14.76
CA SER A 124 6.58 23.43 -16.11
C SER A 124 5.93 22.12 -16.55
N VAL A 125 4.98 22.20 -17.47
CA VAL A 125 4.38 21.07 -18.19
C VAL A 125 4.55 21.33 -19.68
N LYS A 126 5.28 20.44 -20.37
CA LYS A 126 5.51 20.59 -21.81
C LYS A 126 5.56 19.22 -22.47
N ASP A 127 4.77 19.05 -23.53
CA ASP A 127 4.64 17.79 -24.24
C ASP A 127 4.27 16.64 -23.27
N ASN A 128 5.08 15.58 -23.21
CA ASN A 128 4.92 14.46 -22.29
C ASN A 128 5.81 14.58 -21.02
N VAL A 129 6.27 15.80 -20.69
CA VAL A 129 7.22 16.06 -19.60
C VAL A 129 6.63 17.00 -18.57
N VAL A 130 6.68 16.64 -17.31
CA VAL A 130 6.40 17.51 -16.16
C VAL A 130 7.70 17.78 -15.42
N GLU A 131 8.16 19.02 -15.41
CA GLU A 131 9.30 19.43 -14.60
C GLU A 131 8.80 19.79 -13.20
N VAL A 132 9.46 19.28 -12.18
CA VAL A 132 9.16 19.53 -10.78
C VAL A 132 10.39 20.07 -10.04
N GLU A 133 10.19 20.84 -8.94
CA GLU A 133 11.32 21.36 -8.16
C GLU A 133 12.18 20.22 -7.60
N LYS A 134 11.54 19.19 -7.05
CA LYS A 134 12.22 18.01 -6.49
C LYS A 134 11.28 16.83 -6.34
N ILE A 135 11.85 15.63 -6.32
CA ILE A 135 11.20 14.39 -5.90
C ILE A 135 12.22 13.52 -5.16
N ASP A 136 11.78 12.83 -4.11
CA ASP A 136 12.60 11.85 -3.38
C ASP A 136 12.58 10.48 -4.10
N ALA A 137 13.04 10.48 -5.33
CA ALA A 137 13.17 9.30 -6.18
C ALA A 137 14.49 9.37 -6.95
N PHE A 138 15.02 8.23 -7.37
CA PHE A 138 16.25 8.14 -8.14
C PHE A 138 16.00 8.38 -9.64
N GLU A 139 17.10 8.59 -10.37
CA GLU A 139 17.11 8.51 -11.84
C GLU A 139 16.54 7.17 -12.30
N GLY A 140 15.67 7.19 -13.31
CA GLY A 140 15.02 6.00 -13.87
C GLY A 140 13.89 5.40 -13.04
N THR A 141 13.58 5.95 -11.85
CA THR A 141 12.49 5.43 -11.00
C THR A 141 11.16 5.45 -11.75
N PRO A 142 10.40 4.31 -11.78
CA PRO A 142 9.12 4.22 -12.47
C PRO A 142 8.04 5.09 -11.82
N ILE A 143 7.29 5.83 -12.64
CA ILE A 143 6.11 6.60 -12.22
C ILE A 143 4.86 5.77 -12.52
N LEU A 144 3.97 5.64 -11.53
CA LEU A 144 2.74 4.86 -11.62
C LEU A 144 1.51 5.72 -11.91
N ASP A 145 1.46 6.94 -11.32
CA ASP A 145 0.31 7.84 -11.49
C ASP A 145 0.70 9.27 -11.08
N ILE A 146 -0.06 10.24 -11.58
CA ILE A 146 0.01 11.65 -11.20
C ILE A 146 -1.39 12.13 -10.85
N LYS A 147 -1.53 12.81 -9.71
CA LYS A 147 -2.79 13.48 -9.34
C LYS A 147 -2.54 14.95 -9.04
N PRO A 148 -3.43 15.87 -9.44
CA PRO A 148 -3.32 17.25 -9.02
C PRO A 148 -3.49 17.35 -7.50
N TYR A 149 -2.74 18.24 -6.84
CA TYR A 149 -2.97 18.53 -5.42
C TYR A 149 -4.10 19.55 -5.30
N ALA A 150 -5.16 19.18 -4.60
CA ALA A 150 -6.31 20.03 -4.31
C ALA A 150 -6.48 20.17 -2.78
N PRO A 151 -6.27 21.37 -2.18
CA PRO A 151 -6.36 21.54 -0.72
C PRO A 151 -7.66 21.06 -0.11
N SER A 152 -8.78 21.16 -0.83
CA SER A 152 -10.08 20.68 -0.37
C SER A 152 -10.18 19.14 -0.20
N GLN A 153 -9.29 18.39 -0.85
CA GLN A 153 -9.26 16.93 -0.82
C GLN A 153 -8.02 16.40 -0.09
N ASP A 154 -6.90 17.14 -0.14
CA ASP A 154 -5.58 16.65 0.23
C ASP A 154 -5.07 17.22 1.55
N SER A 155 -5.78 18.19 2.14
CA SER A 155 -5.40 18.76 3.45
C SER A 155 -6.38 18.36 4.55
N ALA A 156 -5.87 18.28 5.78
CA ALA A 156 -6.67 17.98 6.98
C ALA A 156 -6.35 18.95 8.09
N THR A 157 -7.37 19.31 8.89
CA THR A 157 -7.23 20.11 10.12
C THR A 157 -7.10 19.18 11.33
N GLY A 158 -6.50 19.67 12.43
CA GLY A 158 -6.38 18.92 13.68
C GLY A 158 -5.48 17.68 13.60
N VAL A 159 -4.53 17.66 12.68
CA VAL A 159 -3.62 16.53 12.42
C VAL A 159 -2.75 16.26 13.65
N LYS A 160 -2.68 14.99 14.06
CA LYS A 160 -1.76 14.50 15.10
C LYS A 160 -0.66 13.68 14.46
N VAL A 161 0.56 13.90 14.91
CA VAL A 161 1.73 13.12 14.51
C VAL A 161 2.56 12.77 15.75
N PRO A 162 3.24 11.62 15.77
CA PRO A 162 4.17 11.28 16.83
C PRO A 162 5.40 12.21 16.82
N ASP A 163 6.11 12.31 17.95
CA ASP A 163 7.21 13.27 18.10
C ASP A 163 8.31 13.10 17.04
N TRP A 164 8.66 11.87 16.70
CA TRP A 164 9.67 11.59 15.66
C TRP A 164 9.26 12.05 14.25
N ALA A 165 7.97 12.27 14.00
CA ALA A 165 7.45 12.73 12.71
C ALA A 165 7.25 14.25 12.63
N LYS A 166 7.41 14.97 13.75
CA LYS A 166 7.36 16.43 13.76
C LYS A 166 8.50 17.04 12.95
N PRO A 167 8.32 18.22 12.35
CA PRO A 167 9.42 18.98 11.75
C PRO A 167 10.54 19.18 12.79
N LYS A 168 11.80 19.11 12.34
CA LYS A 168 12.97 19.45 13.15
C LYS A 168 13.20 20.95 13.09
#